data_ddf544d88256218b14cd019a87e92980
#
_entry.id   ddf544d88256218b14cd019a87e92980
#
_cell.length_a   1.000
_cell.length_b   1.000
_cell.length_c   1.000
_cell.angle_alpha   90.00
_cell.angle_beta   90.00
_cell.angle_gamma   90.00
#
_symmetry.space_group_name_H-M   'P 1'
#
loop_
_entity.id
_entity.type
_entity.pdbx_description
1 polymer ?
#
loop_
_entity_poly.entity_id
_entity_poly.type
_entity_poly.pdbx_seq_one_letter_code
_entity_poly.pdbx_strand_id
1 'polypeptide(L)'
;GGSRLANLNYYAEDLLNPYQPKQVVIYCGENDVVHTDKPSAKEVLSRFKQFFNTVRTKYPNANISYVSIKYSPSREEYWPIMKKVNLKIKSFLKTKKNTDFIDITKVMNDENGKVRKDIFLEDMLHMKPEGYQLWTKVMYPYLK
;
A
#
# COMPACT_ATOMS: atom_id res chain seq x y z
N GLY A 1 0.36 2.46 -12.86
CA GLY A 1 -0.01 3.66 -12.12
C GLY A 1 -1.50 3.91 -12.15
N GLY A 2 -2.01 4.66 -11.17
CA GLY A 2 -3.40 5.07 -11.12
C GLY A 2 -4.41 4.03 -10.64
N SER A 3 -4.01 2.80 -10.38
CA SER A 3 -4.91 1.76 -9.88
C SER A 3 -5.37 2.04 -8.46
N ARG A 4 -6.63 1.66 -8.18
CA ARG A 4 -7.28 1.75 -6.88
C ARG A 4 -7.65 0.35 -6.38
N LEU A 5 -7.92 0.23 -5.08
CA LEU A 5 -8.43 -1.03 -4.49
C LEU A 5 -9.72 -1.49 -5.18
N ALA A 6 -10.58 -0.56 -5.57
CA ALA A 6 -11.77 -0.88 -6.35
C ALA A 6 -11.44 -1.59 -7.67
N ASN A 7 -10.36 -1.18 -8.35
CA ASN A 7 -9.89 -1.83 -9.56
C ASN A 7 -9.33 -3.23 -9.27
N LEU A 8 -8.55 -3.38 -8.20
CA LEU A 8 -8.05 -4.69 -7.79
C LEU A 8 -9.19 -5.66 -7.50
N ASN A 9 -10.23 -5.21 -6.82
CA ASN A 9 -11.42 -6.03 -6.52
C ASN A 9 -12.16 -6.44 -7.79
N TYR A 10 -12.29 -5.53 -8.75
CA TYR A 10 -12.98 -5.80 -10.01
C TYR A 10 -12.25 -6.83 -10.87
N TYR A 11 -10.91 -6.74 -10.94
CA TYR A 11 -10.08 -7.61 -11.78
C TYR A 11 -9.40 -8.74 -11.00
N ALA A 12 -9.81 -8.99 -9.75
CA ALA A 12 -9.09 -9.90 -8.86
C ALA A 12 -8.87 -11.29 -9.46
N GLU A 13 -9.89 -11.88 -10.07
CA GLU A 13 -9.78 -13.21 -10.67
C GLU A 13 -8.77 -13.24 -11.82
N ASP A 14 -8.81 -12.24 -12.70
CA ASP A 14 -7.89 -12.13 -13.83
C ASP A 14 -6.45 -11.92 -13.36
N LEU A 15 -6.25 -11.14 -12.30
CA LEU A 15 -4.93 -10.85 -11.75
C LEU A 15 -4.31 -12.05 -11.03
N LEU A 16 -5.13 -12.83 -10.32
CA LEU A 16 -4.65 -13.89 -9.42
C LEU A 16 -4.68 -15.28 -10.08
N ASN A 17 -5.58 -15.49 -11.03
CA ASN A 17 -5.94 -16.81 -11.51
C ASN A 17 -4.79 -17.67 -12.04
N PRO A 18 -3.82 -17.17 -12.84
CA PRO A 18 -2.77 -18.03 -13.41
C PRO A 18 -1.61 -18.34 -12.44
N TYR A 19 -1.62 -17.81 -11.22
CA TYR A 19 -0.45 -17.86 -10.34
C TYR A 19 -0.65 -18.79 -9.14
N GLN A 20 0.49 -19.35 -8.65
CA GLN A 20 0.56 -20.08 -7.38
C GLN A 20 1.64 -19.42 -6.51
N PRO A 21 1.41 -18.20 -6.01
CA PRO A 21 2.44 -17.45 -5.32
C PRO A 21 2.69 -17.96 -3.91
N LYS A 22 3.94 -17.84 -3.44
CA LYS A 22 4.29 -17.98 -2.02
C LYS A 22 3.95 -16.72 -1.24
N GLN A 23 3.94 -15.58 -1.92
CA GLN A 23 3.69 -14.27 -1.33
C GLN A 23 2.97 -13.37 -2.33
N VAL A 24 2.03 -12.58 -1.82
CA VAL A 24 1.38 -11.50 -2.56
C VAL A 24 1.72 -10.19 -1.85
N VAL A 25 2.42 -9.30 -2.54
CA VAL A 25 2.78 -7.98 -2.02
C VAL A 25 1.85 -6.95 -2.65
N ILE A 26 1.16 -6.19 -1.81
CA ILE A 26 0.14 -5.23 -2.24
C ILE A 26 0.61 -3.82 -1.92
N TYR A 27 0.69 -2.96 -2.94
CA TYR A 27 0.78 -1.52 -2.80
C TYR A 27 -0.37 -0.87 -3.56
N CYS A 28 -1.38 -0.43 -2.83
CA CYS A 28 -2.57 0.21 -3.39
C CYS A 28 -3.35 0.92 -2.28
N GLY A 29 -4.04 2.00 -2.61
CA GLY A 29 -4.86 2.77 -1.67
C GLY A 29 -4.63 4.27 -1.75
N GLU A 30 -3.46 4.71 -2.20
CA GLU A 30 -3.17 6.14 -2.36
C GLU A 30 -4.16 6.80 -3.32
N ASN A 31 -4.41 6.18 -4.47
CA ASN A 31 -5.34 6.70 -5.46
C ASN A 31 -6.80 6.61 -5.02
N ASP A 32 -7.14 5.68 -4.13
CA ASP A 32 -8.46 5.61 -3.51
C ASP A 32 -8.74 6.85 -2.69
N VAL A 33 -7.79 7.24 -1.83
CA VAL A 33 -7.95 8.38 -0.93
C VAL A 33 -8.19 9.69 -1.68
N VAL A 34 -7.50 9.90 -2.79
CA VAL A 34 -7.57 11.16 -3.56
C VAL A 34 -8.65 11.15 -4.64
N HIS A 35 -9.39 10.06 -4.79
CA HIS A 35 -10.40 9.93 -5.82
C HIS A 35 -11.60 10.84 -5.56
N THR A 36 -12.32 11.16 -6.63
CA THR A 36 -13.47 12.09 -6.59
C THR A 36 -14.62 11.62 -5.70
N ASP A 37 -14.75 10.31 -5.44
CA ASP A 37 -15.74 9.75 -4.52
C ASP A 37 -15.38 10.00 -3.04
N LYS A 38 -14.19 10.51 -2.76
CA LYS A 38 -13.70 10.90 -1.43
C LYS A 38 -14.04 9.87 -0.33
N PRO A 39 -13.57 8.61 -0.46
CA PRO A 39 -13.90 7.58 0.51
C PRO A 39 -13.32 7.92 1.89
N SER A 40 -14.03 7.53 2.94
CA SER A 40 -13.49 7.58 4.31
C SER A 40 -12.38 6.54 4.47
N ALA A 41 -11.57 6.69 5.53
CA ALA A 41 -10.56 5.70 5.86
C ALA A 41 -11.19 4.30 6.10
N LYS A 42 -12.38 4.27 6.70
CA LYS A 42 -13.14 3.04 6.92
C LYS A 42 -13.54 2.37 5.60
N GLU A 43 -13.96 3.16 4.63
CA GLU A 43 -14.33 2.64 3.30
C GLU A 43 -13.12 2.08 2.56
N VAL A 44 -11.97 2.76 2.62
CA VAL A 44 -10.72 2.26 2.02
C VAL A 44 -10.31 0.96 2.69
N LEU A 45 -10.41 0.86 4.02
CA LEU A 45 -10.16 -0.39 4.74
C LEU A 45 -11.10 -1.50 4.27
N SER A 46 -12.38 -1.20 4.08
CA SER A 46 -13.38 -2.17 3.60
C SER A 46 -12.99 -2.72 2.22
N ARG A 47 -12.57 -1.85 1.31
CA ARG A 47 -12.06 -2.26 -0.02
C ARG A 47 -10.84 -3.15 0.08
N PHE A 48 -9.90 -2.82 0.97
CA PHE A 48 -8.73 -3.66 1.22
C PHE A 48 -9.12 -5.02 1.78
N LYS A 49 -10.03 -5.07 2.76
CA LYS A 49 -10.52 -6.33 3.34
C LYS A 49 -11.14 -7.24 2.28
N GLN A 50 -11.90 -6.66 1.35
CA GLN A 50 -12.50 -7.42 0.24
C GLN A 50 -11.40 -8.07 -0.62
N PHE A 51 -10.39 -7.31 -1.02
CA PHE A 51 -9.27 -7.84 -1.81
C PHE A 51 -8.46 -8.87 -1.02
N PHE A 52 -8.18 -8.59 0.24
CA PHE A 52 -7.51 -9.51 1.16
C PHE A 52 -8.22 -10.86 1.22
N ASN A 53 -9.53 -10.84 1.41
CA ASN A 53 -10.32 -12.06 1.49
C ASN A 53 -10.31 -12.86 0.19
N THR A 54 -10.35 -12.18 -0.96
CA THR A 54 -10.22 -12.82 -2.27
C THR A 54 -8.88 -13.51 -2.42
N VAL A 55 -7.78 -12.82 -2.09
CA VAL A 55 -6.42 -13.37 -2.13
C VAL A 55 -6.29 -14.56 -1.18
N ARG A 56 -6.74 -14.42 0.06
CA ARG A 56 -6.63 -15.46 1.07
C ARG A 56 -7.45 -16.70 0.72
N THR A 57 -8.63 -16.54 0.15
CA THR A 57 -9.45 -17.65 -0.33
C THR A 57 -8.77 -18.40 -1.47
N LYS A 58 -8.19 -17.66 -2.40
CA LYS A 58 -7.48 -18.24 -3.56
C LYS A 58 -6.19 -18.93 -3.15
N TYR A 59 -5.44 -18.30 -2.24
CA TYR A 59 -4.12 -18.74 -1.81
C TYR A 59 -4.06 -18.86 -0.28
N PRO A 60 -4.61 -19.95 0.29
CA PRO A 60 -4.75 -20.08 1.75
C PRO A 60 -3.44 -20.01 2.52
N ASN A 61 -2.34 -20.43 1.89
CA ASN A 61 -1.03 -20.54 2.54
C ASN A 61 -0.03 -19.43 2.13
N ALA A 62 -0.41 -18.55 1.19
CA ALA A 62 0.48 -17.49 0.75
C ALA A 62 0.63 -16.43 1.85
N ASN A 63 1.85 -15.87 1.96
CA ASN A 63 2.03 -14.66 2.75
C ASN A 63 1.37 -13.49 2.03
N ILE A 64 0.65 -12.65 2.77
CA ILE A 64 0.07 -11.41 2.24
C ILE A 64 0.74 -10.25 2.95
N SER A 65 1.50 -9.46 2.19
CA SER A 65 2.21 -8.29 2.69
C SER A 65 1.62 -7.03 2.08
N TYR A 66 1.37 -6.03 2.92
CA TYR A 66 0.89 -4.73 2.48
C TYR A 66 1.97 -3.67 2.72
N VAL A 67 2.28 -2.92 1.67
CA VAL A 67 3.19 -1.78 1.75
C VAL A 67 2.37 -0.54 2.09
N SER A 68 2.78 0.18 3.13
CA SER A 68 2.09 1.40 3.58
C SER A 68 1.97 2.43 2.45
N ILE A 69 0.91 3.21 2.47
CA ILE A 69 0.76 4.36 1.57
C ILE A 69 1.87 5.37 1.87
N LYS A 70 2.57 5.82 0.82
CA LYS A 70 3.57 6.88 0.94
C LYS A 70 2.89 8.25 1.05
N TYR A 71 3.55 9.20 1.68
CA TYR A 71 3.06 10.57 1.80
C TYR A 71 3.66 11.44 0.69
N SER A 72 3.06 11.38 -0.50
CA SER A 72 3.51 12.17 -1.65
C SER A 72 3.31 13.67 -1.40
N PRO A 73 4.34 14.52 -1.62
CA PRO A 73 4.23 15.96 -1.36
C PRO A 73 3.05 16.64 -2.07
N SER A 74 2.76 16.26 -3.31
CA SER A 74 1.63 16.82 -4.07
C SER A 74 0.26 16.49 -3.50
N ARG A 75 0.19 15.55 -2.55
CA ARG A 75 -1.05 15.08 -1.92
C ARG A 75 -1.10 15.36 -0.42
N GLU A 76 -0.38 16.38 0.04
CA GLU A 76 -0.24 16.70 1.46
C GLU A 76 -1.58 16.89 2.16
N GLU A 77 -2.57 17.48 1.50
CA GLU A 77 -3.91 17.67 2.06
C GLU A 77 -4.60 16.36 2.45
N TYR A 78 -4.20 15.23 1.84
CA TYR A 78 -4.77 13.90 2.10
C TYR A 78 -3.97 13.07 3.11
N TRP A 79 -2.81 13.57 3.57
CA TRP A 79 -1.97 12.81 4.50
C TRP A 79 -2.70 12.38 5.78
N PRO A 80 -3.57 13.20 6.39
CA PRO A 80 -4.30 12.75 7.59
C PRO A 80 -5.15 11.49 7.34
N ILE A 81 -5.83 11.41 6.20
CA ILE A 81 -6.62 10.22 5.83
C ILE A 81 -5.70 9.05 5.51
N MET A 82 -4.61 9.28 4.78
CA MET A 82 -3.62 8.23 4.47
C MET A 82 -3.04 7.61 5.74
N LYS A 83 -2.73 8.42 6.76
CA LYS A 83 -2.25 7.94 8.06
C LYS A 83 -3.28 7.04 8.74
N LYS A 84 -4.55 7.44 8.71
CA LYS A 84 -5.64 6.62 9.26
C LYS A 84 -5.79 5.30 8.52
N VAL A 85 -5.72 5.31 7.19
CA VAL A 85 -5.78 4.09 6.38
C VAL A 85 -4.62 3.16 6.73
N ASN A 86 -3.40 3.68 6.78
CA ASN A 86 -2.22 2.90 7.14
C ASN A 86 -2.39 2.23 8.52
N LEU A 87 -2.85 2.98 9.52
CA LEU A 87 -3.08 2.43 10.87
C LEU A 87 -4.17 1.37 10.88
N LYS A 88 -5.26 1.59 10.17
CA LYS A 88 -6.38 0.63 10.10
C LYS A 88 -5.97 -0.67 9.42
N ILE A 89 -5.25 -0.60 8.30
CA ILE A 89 -4.76 -1.79 7.61
C ILE A 89 -3.75 -2.53 8.48
N LYS A 90 -2.82 -1.82 9.11
CA LYS A 90 -1.85 -2.42 10.04
C LYS A 90 -2.54 -3.18 11.16
N SER A 91 -3.55 -2.57 11.79
CA SER A 91 -4.31 -3.19 12.88
C SER A 91 -5.10 -4.41 12.40
N PHE A 92 -5.70 -4.33 11.21
CA PHE A 92 -6.40 -5.47 10.61
C PHE A 92 -5.45 -6.65 10.34
N LEU A 93 -4.30 -6.39 9.74
CA LEU A 93 -3.32 -7.45 9.43
C LEU A 93 -2.80 -8.14 10.68
N LYS A 94 -2.66 -7.43 11.80
CA LYS A 94 -2.26 -8.02 13.08
C LYS A 94 -3.20 -9.13 13.56
N THR A 95 -4.46 -9.10 13.12
CA THR A 95 -5.46 -10.12 13.48
C THR A 95 -5.44 -11.32 12.53
N LYS A 96 -4.60 -11.30 11.49
CA LYS A 96 -4.58 -12.31 10.43
C LYS A 96 -3.25 -13.08 10.44
N LYS A 97 -3.31 -14.36 10.11
CA LYS A 97 -2.13 -15.21 10.01
C LYS A 97 -1.39 -14.97 8.70
N ASN A 98 -0.08 -15.13 8.75
CA ASN A 98 0.81 -15.09 7.59
C ASN A 98 0.67 -13.79 6.80
N THR A 99 0.78 -12.67 7.52
CA THR A 99 0.67 -11.32 6.95
C THR A 99 1.81 -10.45 7.45
N ASP A 100 2.16 -9.42 6.67
CA ASP A 100 3.11 -8.39 7.06
C ASP A 100 2.58 -7.02 6.68
N PHE A 101 2.84 -6.02 7.52
CA PHE A 101 2.68 -4.61 7.19
C PHE A 101 4.05 -4.00 7.03
N ILE A 102 4.39 -3.56 5.82
CA ILE A 102 5.71 -3.03 5.48
C ILE A 102 5.63 -1.50 5.48
N ASP A 103 6.16 -0.87 6.52
CA ASP A 103 6.14 0.58 6.65
C ASP A 103 7.32 1.21 5.91
N ILE A 104 7.03 1.86 4.77
CA ILE A 104 8.05 2.57 3.98
C ILE A 104 8.04 4.09 4.27
N THR A 105 7.16 4.57 5.15
CA THR A 105 7.02 6.01 5.37
C THR A 105 8.22 6.62 6.07
N LYS A 106 8.78 5.92 7.06
CA LYS A 106 9.91 6.41 7.85
C LYS A 106 11.19 6.62 7.01
N VAL A 107 11.48 5.69 6.10
CA VAL A 107 12.68 5.76 5.26
C VAL A 107 12.62 6.90 4.25
N MET A 108 11.43 7.41 3.98
CA MET A 108 11.22 8.54 3.07
C MET A 108 11.31 9.91 3.77
N ASN A 109 11.55 9.91 5.07
CA ASN A 109 11.71 11.14 5.85
C ASN A 109 13.17 11.52 6.01
N ASP A 110 13.41 12.84 6.20
CA ASP A 110 14.72 13.36 6.58
C ASP A 110 14.96 13.14 8.10
N GLU A 111 16.11 13.60 8.58
CA GLU A 111 16.50 13.50 9.99
C GLU A 111 15.56 14.25 10.95
N ASN A 112 14.80 15.22 10.43
CA ASN A 112 13.82 16.00 11.19
C ASN A 112 12.40 15.40 11.13
N GLY A 113 12.25 14.24 10.48
CA GLY A 113 10.95 13.58 10.34
C GLY A 113 10.07 14.16 9.23
N LYS A 114 10.62 15.00 8.35
CA LYS A 114 9.89 15.60 7.23
C LYS A 114 10.07 14.76 5.97
N VAL A 115 9.02 14.69 5.16
CA VAL A 115 9.07 13.97 3.88
C VAL A 115 10.12 14.58 2.96
N ARG A 116 11.01 13.75 2.44
CA ARG A 116 12.08 14.17 1.51
C ARG A 116 11.49 14.41 0.13
N LYS A 117 11.56 15.67 -0.32
CA LYS A 117 11.10 16.07 -1.66
C LYS A 117 12.11 15.69 -2.76
N ASP A 118 13.38 15.56 -2.40
CA ASP A 118 14.47 15.27 -3.33
C ASP A 118 14.41 13.88 -3.97
N ILE A 119 13.65 12.97 -3.38
CA ILE A 119 13.43 11.61 -3.92
C ILE A 119 12.23 11.52 -4.86
N PHE A 120 11.53 12.63 -5.10
CA PHE A 120 10.39 12.70 -6.01
C PHE A 120 10.76 13.41 -7.31
N LEU A 121 10.04 13.06 -8.39
CA LEU A 121 10.10 13.79 -9.66
C LEU A 121 9.44 15.18 -9.50
N GLU A 122 9.48 15.99 -10.54
CA GLU A 122 8.94 17.36 -10.51
C GLU A 122 7.46 17.42 -10.14
N ASP A 123 6.68 16.37 -10.46
CA ASP A 123 5.27 16.28 -10.10
C ASP A 123 5.03 16.07 -8.60
N MET A 124 6.07 15.85 -7.82
CA MET A 124 6.00 15.59 -6.38
C MET A 124 5.07 14.42 -6.02
N LEU A 125 4.93 13.50 -6.93
CA LEU A 125 4.10 12.30 -6.81
C LEU A 125 4.86 11.02 -7.13
N HIS A 126 5.43 10.93 -8.32
CA HIS A 126 6.24 9.79 -8.73
C HIS A 126 7.66 9.91 -8.18
N MET A 127 8.21 8.77 -7.77
CA MET A 127 9.55 8.75 -7.17
C MET A 127 10.65 8.59 -8.21
N LYS A 128 11.79 9.20 -7.91
CA LYS A 128 13.05 8.91 -8.59
C LYS A 128 13.56 7.51 -8.23
N PRO A 129 14.53 6.96 -8.99
CA PRO A 129 15.14 5.67 -8.64
C PRO A 129 15.65 5.57 -7.20
N GLU A 130 16.20 6.67 -6.66
CA GLU A 130 16.69 6.74 -5.27
C GLU A 130 15.59 6.44 -4.25
N GLY A 131 14.36 6.93 -4.50
CA GLY A 131 13.21 6.65 -3.65
C GLY A 131 12.85 5.16 -3.64
N TYR A 132 12.81 4.53 -4.81
CA TYR A 132 12.57 3.10 -4.93
C TYR A 132 13.67 2.25 -4.30
N GLN A 133 14.92 2.71 -4.35
CA GLN A 133 16.02 2.02 -3.66
C GLN A 133 15.82 2.01 -2.15
N LEU A 134 15.32 3.11 -1.57
CA LEU A 134 14.97 3.15 -0.15
C LEU A 134 13.87 2.13 0.19
N TRP A 135 12.86 2.03 -0.65
CA TRP A 135 11.80 1.03 -0.48
C TRP A 135 12.36 -0.38 -0.52
N THR A 136 13.22 -0.67 -1.50
CA THR A 136 13.82 -2.00 -1.66
C THR A 136 14.53 -2.44 -0.39
N LYS A 137 15.30 -1.55 0.25
CA LYS A 137 15.99 -1.86 1.51
C LYS A 137 15.04 -2.24 2.63
N VAL A 138 13.91 -1.54 2.75
CA VAL A 138 12.90 -1.84 3.78
C VAL A 138 12.14 -3.11 3.45
N MET A 139 11.81 -3.33 2.18
CA MET A 139 10.98 -4.46 1.75
C MET A 139 11.73 -5.77 1.71
N TYR A 140 13.02 -5.74 1.40
CA TYR A 140 13.83 -6.96 1.19
C TYR A 140 13.71 -8.01 2.30
N PRO A 141 13.79 -7.65 3.61
CA PRO A 141 13.64 -8.64 4.69
C PRO A 141 12.28 -9.34 4.73
N TYR A 142 11.25 -8.75 4.12
CA TYR A 142 9.89 -9.31 4.09
C TYR A 142 9.64 -10.23 2.89
N LEU A 143 10.49 -10.20 1.89
CA LEU A 143 10.29 -11.01 0.67
C LEU A 143 10.53 -12.48 0.97
N LYS A 144 9.63 -13.35 0.45
CA LYS A 144 9.62 -14.80 0.69
C LYS A 144 10.12 -15.61 -0.49
#